data_b338632d2b9b6384771fb367c8ab1e88
#
_entry.id   b338632d2b9b6384771fb367c8ab1e88
#
_cell.length_a   1.000
_cell.length_b   1.000
_cell.length_c   1.000
_cell.angle_alpha   90.00
_cell.angle_beta   90.00
_cell.angle_gamma   90.00
#
_symmetry.space_group_name_H-M   'P 1'
#
loop_
_entity.id
_entity.type
_entity.pdbx_description
1 polymer ?
#
loop_
_entity_poly.entity_id
_entity_poly.type
_entity_poly.pdbx_seq_one_letter_code
_entity_poly.pdbx_strand_id
1 'polypeptide(L)'
;MKILIGADRDAAERFLKMAGKVALRSTCLRARCGAVIVHNYNVIGEGFNSPPGDLEEQRRCLKDKADLHPDVTDKTCCIPAEQRAIVDALRRKPNKLFASDLYFARIDGKGRMEDCGLPYCTISSKFALDMGLSRVILKHPVGLCAYNAREYNQLSFKYGGED
;
A
#
# COMPACT_ATOMS: atom_id res chain seq x y z
N MET A 1 -8.71 4.11 13.66
CA MET A 1 -9.18 2.99 12.79
C MET A 1 -10.70 2.88 12.87
N LYS A 2 -11.36 2.71 11.72
CA LYS A 2 -12.82 2.50 11.61
C LYS A 2 -13.06 1.20 10.83
N ILE A 3 -13.85 0.28 11.38
CA ILE A 3 -14.35 -0.89 10.64
C ILE A 3 -15.46 -0.42 9.71
N LEU A 4 -15.37 -0.77 8.43
CA LEU A 4 -16.35 -0.39 7.41
C LEU A 4 -17.55 -1.33 7.43
N ILE A 5 -18.75 -0.76 7.33
CA ILE A 5 -20.03 -1.48 7.29
C ILE A 5 -20.93 -0.94 6.18
N GLY A 6 -21.95 -1.71 5.78
CA GLY A 6 -22.94 -1.29 4.78
C GLY A 6 -22.31 -0.89 3.44
N ALA A 7 -22.82 0.17 2.84
CA ALA A 7 -22.38 0.67 1.53
C ALA A 7 -20.88 1.03 1.48
N ASP A 8 -20.31 1.55 2.58
CA ASP A 8 -18.87 1.83 2.68
C ASP A 8 -18.04 0.55 2.56
N ARG A 9 -18.49 -0.54 3.20
CA ARG A 9 -17.84 -1.85 3.09
C ARG A 9 -17.92 -2.39 1.67
N ASP A 10 -19.09 -2.32 1.02
CA ASP A 10 -19.30 -2.84 -0.32
C ASP A 10 -18.41 -2.11 -1.35
N ALA A 11 -18.32 -0.78 -1.23
CA ALA A 11 -17.42 0.02 -2.04
C ALA A 11 -15.95 -0.36 -1.79
N ALA A 12 -15.54 -0.51 -0.52
CA ALA A 12 -14.18 -0.89 -0.14
C ALA A 12 -13.83 -2.29 -0.67
N GLU A 13 -14.73 -3.25 -0.59
CA GLU A 13 -14.53 -4.60 -1.12
C GLU A 13 -14.27 -4.58 -2.62
N ARG A 14 -15.03 -3.78 -3.38
CA ARG A 14 -14.82 -3.61 -4.82
C ARG A 14 -13.42 -3.08 -5.13
N PHE A 15 -12.97 -2.01 -4.46
CA PHE A 15 -11.66 -1.41 -4.73
C PHE A 15 -10.50 -2.26 -4.21
N LEU A 16 -10.66 -2.97 -3.09
CA LEU A 16 -9.67 -3.94 -2.63
C LEU A 16 -9.52 -5.13 -3.59
N LYS A 17 -10.62 -5.61 -4.19
CA LYS A 17 -10.55 -6.62 -5.28
C LYS A 17 -9.78 -6.07 -6.50
N MET A 18 -9.93 -4.78 -6.83
CA MET A 18 -9.13 -4.16 -7.91
C MET A 18 -7.65 -4.07 -7.52
N ALA A 19 -7.32 -3.64 -6.29
CA ALA A 19 -5.96 -3.66 -5.78
C ALA A 19 -5.36 -5.08 -5.79
N GLY A 20 -6.14 -6.09 -5.43
CA GLY A 20 -5.73 -7.50 -5.52
C GLY A 20 -5.41 -7.94 -6.95
N LYS A 21 -6.19 -7.51 -7.95
CA LYS A 21 -5.88 -7.76 -9.38
C LYS A 21 -4.59 -7.07 -9.80
N VAL A 22 -4.34 -5.85 -9.32
CA VAL A 22 -3.08 -5.13 -9.58
C VAL A 22 -1.91 -5.88 -8.94
N ALA A 23 -2.09 -6.46 -7.74
CA ALA A 23 -1.09 -7.26 -7.06
C ALA A 23 -0.63 -8.50 -7.85
N LEU A 24 -1.46 -9.03 -8.75
CA LEU A 24 -1.06 -10.14 -9.63
C LEU A 24 0.12 -9.79 -10.54
N ARG A 25 0.35 -8.53 -10.82
CA ARG A 25 1.48 -8.02 -11.62
C ARG A 25 2.78 -7.92 -10.82
N SER A 26 2.70 -8.04 -9.50
CA SER A 26 3.88 -7.94 -8.63
C SER A 26 4.90 -9.04 -8.91
N THR A 27 6.16 -8.64 -9.02
CA THR A 27 7.32 -9.54 -9.15
C THR A 27 8.10 -9.68 -7.84
N CYS A 28 7.58 -9.16 -6.73
CA CYS A 28 8.21 -9.29 -5.41
C CYS A 28 8.22 -10.75 -4.95
N LEU A 29 9.38 -11.25 -4.52
CA LEU A 29 9.55 -12.63 -4.07
C LEU A 29 9.10 -12.87 -2.61
N ARG A 30 8.89 -11.80 -1.82
CA ARG A 30 8.49 -11.92 -0.40
C ARG A 30 6.99 -11.75 -0.20
N ALA A 31 6.40 -10.73 -0.84
CA ALA A 31 4.98 -10.43 -0.68
C ALA A 31 4.48 -9.70 -1.93
N ARG A 32 3.43 -10.19 -2.53
CA ARG A 32 2.82 -9.58 -3.72
C ARG A 32 1.74 -8.62 -3.27
N CYS A 33 1.98 -7.32 -3.55
CA CYS A 33 1.11 -6.23 -3.11
C CYS A 33 0.65 -5.40 -4.30
N GLY A 34 -0.58 -4.88 -4.20
CA GLY A 34 -1.15 -3.94 -5.14
C GLY A 34 -1.92 -2.85 -4.41
N ALA A 35 -1.97 -1.69 -5.02
CA ALA A 35 -2.72 -0.55 -4.50
C ALA A 35 -3.46 0.19 -5.61
N VAL A 36 -4.59 0.78 -5.27
CA VAL A 36 -5.32 1.71 -6.12
C VAL A 36 -5.64 2.99 -5.37
N ILE A 37 -5.54 4.12 -6.05
CA ILE A 37 -5.99 5.43 -5.55
C ILE A 37 -7.36 5.72 -6.12
N VAL A 38 -8.30 6.08 -5.26
CA VAL A 38 -9.70 6.31 -5.62
C VAL A 38 -10.14 7.71 -5.24
N HIS A 39 -10.67 8.45 -6.19
CA HIS A 39 -11.30 9.74 -5.98
C HIS A 39 -12.74 9.71 -6.53
N ASN A 40 -13.72 10.02 -5.67
CA ASN A 40 -15.14 10.01 -6.05
C ASN A 40 -15.54 8.73 -6.80
N TYR A 41 -15.27 7.57 -6.21
CA TYR A 41 -15.56 6.23 -6.76
C TYR A 41 -14.86 5.88 -8.08
N ASN A 42 -13.91 6.70 -8.55
CA ASN A 42 -13.12 6.43 -9.75
C ASN A 42 -11.67 6.10 -9.37
N VAL A 43 -11.12 5.03 -9.94
CA VAL A 43 -9.69 4.74 -9.83
C VAL A 43 -8.93 5.74 -10.67
N ILE A 44 -8.01 6.47 -10.04
CA ILE A 44 -7.17 7.50 -10.67
C ILE A 44 -5.70 7.10 -10.77
N GLY A 45 -5.28 6.07 -10.04
CA GLY A 45 -3.93 5.53 -10.08
C GLY A 45 -3.88 4.11 -9.57
N GLU A 46 -2.91 3.32 -10.04
CA GLU A 46 -2.66 1.95 -9.62
C GLU A 46 -1.16 1.67 -9.51
N GLY A 47 -0.78 0.76 -8.63
CA GLY A 47 0.60 0.38 -8.43
C GLY A 47 0.74 -1.02 -7.83
N PHE A 48 1.82 -1.70 -8.18
CA PHE A 48 2.22 -2.98 -7.59
C PHE A 48 3.68 -2.90 -7.17
N ASN A 49 4.07 -3.73 -6.20
CA ASN A 49 5.44 -3.72 -5.74
C ASN A 49 6.35 -4.58 -6.64
N SER A 50 7.50 -4.03 -6.99
CA SER A 50 8.55 -4.68 -7.76
C SER A 50 9.89 -3.98 -7.55
N PRO A 51 11.03 -4.53 -8.00
CA PRO A 51 12.30 -3.84 -7.96
C PRO A 51 12.23 -2.46 -8.62
N PRO A 52 13.14 -1.52 -8.28
CA PRO A 52 13.21 -0.21 -8.91
C PRO A 52 13.25 -0.32 -10.44
N GLY A 53 12.41 0.47 -11.14
CA GLY A 53 12.33 0.46 -12.61
C GLY A 53 11.74 -0.81 -13.22
N ASP A 54 11.22 -1.77 -12.43
CA ASP A 54 10.90 -3.15 -12.84
C ASP A 54 12.12 -3.93 -13.37
N LEU A 55 13.33 -3.47 -13.04
CA LEU A 55 14.59 -4.02 -13.52
C LEU A 55 15.03 -5.20 -12.63
N GLU A 56 15.20 -6.37 -13.21
CA GLU A 56 15.56 -7.59 -12.47
C GLU A 56 16.98 -7.48 -11.86
N GLU A 57 17.91 -6.80 -12.49
CA GLU A 57 19.25 -6.53 -11.99
C GLU A 57 19.27 -5.63 -10.73
N GLN A 58 18.17 -4.93 -10.46
CA GLN A 58 18.01 -4.15 -9.24
C GLN A 58 17.39 -4.96 -8.08
N ARG A 59 17.13 -6.23 -8.30
CA ARG A 59 16.53 -7.10 -7.28
C ARG A 59 17.49 -7.37 -6.12
N ARG A 60 16.99 -7.13 -4.90
CA ARG A 60 17.70 -7.39 -3.63
C ARG A 60 16.83 -8.18 -2.63
N CYS A 61 15.73 -8.77 -3.09
CA CYS A 61 14.77 -9.47 -2.20
C CYS A 61 15.40 -10.63 -1.42
N LEU A 62 16.46 -11.23 -1.94
CA LEU A 62 17.13 -12.38 -1.35
C LEU A 62 18.33 -11.98 -0.47
N LYS A 63 18.74 -10.71 -0.48
CA LYS A 63 19.81 -10.22 0.41
C LYS A 63 19.29 -10.10 1.85
N ASP A 64 20.11 -10.46 2.80
CA ASP A 64 19.84 -10.14 4.20
C ASP A 64 19.96 -8.63 4.38
N LYS A 65 19.04 -8.05 5.15
CA LYS A 65 19.12 -6.62 5.51
C LYS A 65 20.30 -6.31 6.42
N ALA A 66 20.78 -7.30 7.18
CA ALA A 66 21.94 -7.18 8.02
C ALA A 66 23.24 -7.00 7.23
N ASP A 67 23.29 -7.47 5.95
CA ASP A 67 24.45 -7.30 5.07
C ASP A 67 24.61 -5.87 4.55
N LEU A 68 23.58 -5.03 4.73
CA LEU A 68 23.63 -3.64 4.30
C LEU A 68 24.21 -2.74 5.40
N HIS A 69 25.06 -1.79 4.99
CA HIS A 69 25.63 -0.80 5.91
C HIS A 69 24.55 -0.13 6.77
N PRO A 70 24.80 0.18 8.06
CA PRO A 70 23.83 0.85 8.93
C PRO A 70 23.24 2.13 8.35
N ASP A 71 24.02 2.92 7.62
CA ASP A 71 23.60 4.20 7.03
C ASP A 71 22.71 4.05 5.80
N VAL A 72 22.50 2.83 5.29
CA VAL A 72 21.50 2.58 4.24
C VAL A 72 20.11 2.74 4.84
N THR A 73 19.46 3.84 4.53
CA THR A 73 18.20 4.26 5.17
C THR A 73 17.00 3.41 4.74
N ASP A 74 16.93 3.02 3.46
CA ASP A 74 15.89 2.11 2.96
C ASP A 74 16.51 0.77 2.55
N LYS A 75 16.34 -0.23 3.42
CA LYS A 75 16.81 -1.60 3.21
C LYS A 75 15.75 -2.49 2.52
N THR A 76 14.68 -1.91 1.98
CA THR A 76 13.70 -2.67 1.19
C THR A 76 14.20 -2.84 -0.25
N CYS A 77 13.79 -3.94 -0.88
CA CYS A 77 14.13 -4.18 -2.29
C CYS A 77 13.17 -3.45 -3.22
N CYS A 78 11.86 -3.67 -2.99
CA CYS A 78 10.83 -3.24 -3.92
C CYS A 78 10.36 -1.82 -3.61
N ILE A 79 10.05 -1.06 -4.64
CA ILE A 79 9.24 0.14 -4.49
C ILE A 79 7.85 -0.31 -4.04
N PRO A 80 7.30 0.25 -2.96
CA PRO A 80 5.97 -0.09 -2.45
C PRO A 80 4.87 0.15 -3.47
N ALA A 81 3.85 -0.72 -3.46
CA ALA A 81 2.68 -0.61 -4.34
C ALA A 81 1.96 0.75 -4.17
N GLU A 82 1.88 1.22 -2.93
CA GLU A 82 1.23 2.48 -2.56
C GLU A 82 1.96 3.68 -3.19
N GLN A 83 3.28 3.71 -3.13
CA GLN A 83 4.07 4.78 -3.75
C GLN A 83 3.85 4.81 -5.26
N ARG A 84 3.87 3.66 -5.92
CA ARG A 84 3.62 3.58 -7.36
C ARG A 84 2.21 4.03 -7.72
N ALA A 85 1.20 3.64 -6.94
CA ALA A 85 -0.17 4.06 -7.16
C ALA A 85 -0.34 5.58 -7.03
N ILE A 86 0.33 6.20 -6.04
CA ILE A 86 0.34 7.65 -5.88
C ILE A 86 1.04 8.34 -7.06
N VAL A 87 2.21 7.84 -7.48
CA VAL A 87 2.94 8.40 -8.63
C VAL A 87 2.13 8.25 -9.91
N ASP A 88 1.44 7.12 -10.13
CA ASP A 88 0.56 6.91 -11.28
C ASP A 88 -0.62 7.89 -11.26
N ALA A 89 -1.24 8.10 -10.10
CA ALA A 89 -2.31 9.09 -9.94
C ALA A 89 -1.83 10.51 -10.24
N LEU A 90 -0.63 10.88 -9.78
CA LEU A 90 -0.01 12.19 -10.07
C LEU A 90 0.21 12.39 -11.57
N ARG A 91 0.66 11.36 -12.29
CA ARG A 91 0.88 11.43 -13.74
C ARG A 91 -0.41 11.53 -14.53
N ARG A 92 -1.46 10.85 -14.09
CA ARG A 92 -2.72 10.73 -14.83
C ARG A 92 -3.76 11.78 -14.46
N LYS A 93 -3.86 12.12 -13.18
CA LYS A 93 -4.93 12.97 -12.61
C LYS A 93 -4.42 13.80 -11.42
N PRO A 94 -3.39 14.68 -11.60
CA PRO A 94 -2.74 15.39 -10.49
C PRO A 94 -3.73 16.16 -9.61
N ASN A 95 -4.71 16.81 -10.20
CA ASN A 95 -5.69 17.65 -9.50
C ASN A 95 -6.73 16.84 -8.70
N LYS A 96 -6.71 15.49 -8.76
CA LYS A 96 -7.66 14.62 -8.05
C LYS A 96 -7.01 13.80 -6.93
N LEU A 97 -5.70 13.92 -6.74
CA LEU A 97 -4.99 13.14 -5.73
C LEU A 97 -5.34 13.58 -4.31
N PHE A 98 -5.41 14.89 -4.06
CA PHE A 98 -5.74 15.42 -2.76
C PHE A 98 -7.12 14.92 -2.29
N ALA A 99 -7.22 14.55 -1.01
CA ALA A 99 -8.41 13.98 -0.38
C ALA A 99 -8.94 12.67 -1.01
N SER A 100 -8.12 11.97 -1.83
CA SER A 100 -8.46 10.65 -2.34
C SER A 100 -8.15 9.55 -1.31
N ASP A 101 -8.68 8.36 -1.54
CA ASP A 101 -8.48 7.17 -0.70
C ASP A 101 -7.51 6.20 -1.35
N LEU A 102 -6.67 5.56 -0.54
CA LEU A 102 -5.78 4.48 -0.95
C LEU A 102 -6.35 3.14 -0.48
N TYR A 103 -6.50 2.20 -1.39
CA TYR A 103 -6.86 0.82 -1.11
C TYR A 103 -5.66 -0.08 -1.38
N PHE A 104 -5.25 -0.83 -0.37
CA PHE A 104 -4.08 -1.71 -0.46
C PHE A 104 -4.47 -3.16 -0.23
N ALA A 105 -3.98 -4.04 -1.09
CA ALA A 105 -4.18 -5.47 -0.99
C ALA A 105 -2.85 -6.22 -1.06
N ARG A 106 -2.75 -7.28 -0.26
CA ARG A 106 -1.73 -8.30 -0.32
C ARG A 106 -2.37 -9.59 -0.79
N ILE A 107 -1.67 -10.36 -1.61
CA ILE A 107 -2.17 -11.66 -2.11
C ILE A 107 -1.17 -12.77 -1.82
N ASP A 108 -1.71 -13.98 -1.61
CA ASP A 108 -0.94 -15.21 -1.48
C ASP A 108 -0.43 -15.73 -2.84
N GLY A 109 0.31 -16.84 -2.82
CA GLY A 109 0.82 -17.49 -4.04
C GLY A 109 -0.27 -18.00 -5.00
N LYS A 110 -1.52 -18.12 -4.52
CA LYS A 110 -2.69 -18.53 -5.31
C LYS A 110 -3.52 -17.33 -5.79
N GLY A 111 -3.07 -16.10 -5.51
CA GLY A 111 -3.76 -14.85 -5.88
C GLY A 111 -4.94 -14.49 -4.98
N ARG A 112 -5.10 -15.14 -3.82
CA ARG A 112 -6.17 -14.81 -2.86
C ARG A 112 -5.73 -13.69 -1.94
N MET A 113 -6.64 -12.79 -1.62
CA MET A 113 -6.38 -11.65 -0.74
C MET A 113 -6.12 -12.11 0.69
N GLU A 114 -4.96 -11.72 1.22
CA GLU A 114 -4.56 -11.96 2.62
C GLU A 114 -4.95 -10.78 3.52
N ASP A 115 -4.93 -11.02 4.83
CA ASP A 115 -5.01 -9.97 5.82
C ASP A 115 -3.69 -9.19 5.87
N CYS A 116 -3.76 -7.86 5.93
CA CYS A 116 -2.59 -6.99 5.82
C CYS A 116 -1.88 -6.74 7.16
N GLY A 117 -2.50 -7.11 8.28
CA GLY A 117 -1.98 -6.79 9.61
C GLY A 117 -2.05 -5.30 9.95
N LEU A 118 -1.38 -4.90 11.03
CA LEU A 118 -1.32 -3.51 11.48
C LEU A 118 -0.44 -2.66 10.56
N PRO A 119 -0.67 -1.33 10.48
CA PRO A 119 0.21 -0.40 9.77
C PRO A 119 1.66 -0.50 10.25
N TYR A 120 2.62 -0.67 9.33
CA TYR A 120 4.04 -0.77 9.66
C TYR A 120 4.97 -0.09 8.65
N CYS A 121 4.48 0.22 7.45
CA CYS A 121 5.33 0.77 6.39
C CYS A 121 5.46 2.29 6.51
N THR A 122 6.53 2.75 7.18
CA THR A 122 6.79 4.18 7.38
C THR A 122 7.10 4.92 6.07
N ILE A 123 7.62 4.24 5.05
CA ILE A 123 7.90 4.83 3.73
C ILE A 123 6.59 5.21 3.05
N SER A 124 5.66 4.26 2.92
CA SER A 124 4.37 4.48 2.28
C SER A 124 3.48 5.43 3.08
N SER A 125 3.48 5.32 4.41
CA SER A 125 2.61 6.14 5.27
C SER A 125 2.99 7.62 5.24
N LYS A 126 4.29 7.95 5.28
CA LYS A 126 4.78 9.32 5.12
C LYS A 126 4.35 9.90 3.78
N PHE A 127 4.57 9.13 2.71
CA PHE A 127 4.26 9.59 1.36
C PHE A 127 2.76 9.78 1.15
N ALA A 128 1.92 8.88 1.65
CA ALA A 128 0.47 9.02 1.60
C ALA A 128 -0.02 10.28 2.34
N LEU A 129 0.53 10.54 3.52
CA LEU A 129 0.19 11.73 4.31
C LEU A 129 0.64 13.03 3.63
N ASP A 130 1.87 13.06 3.13
CA ASP A 130 2.46 14.22 2.47
C ASP A 130 1.70 14.60 1.18
N MET A 131 1.23 13.60 0.43
CA MET A 131 0.40 13.79 -0.76
C MET A 131 -1.06 14.14 -0.46
N GLY A 132 -1.44 14.29 0.80
CA GLY A 132 -2.78 14.72 1.21
C GLY A 132 -3.87 13.68 0.98
N LEU A 133 -3.54 12.38 1.01
CA LEU A 133 -4.57 11.34 0.95
C LEU A 133 -5.46 11.40 2.19
N SER A 134 -6.74 11.08 2.02
CA SER A 134 -7.73 11.09 3.10
C SER A 134 -7.59 9.85 3.98
N ARG A 135 -7.69 8.67 3.37
CA ARG A 135 -7.74 7.39 4.07
C ARG A 135 -6.87 6.33 3.42
N VAL A 136 -6.41 5.38 4.25
CA VAL A 136 -5.82 4.11 3.81
C VAL A 136 -6.76 2.98 4.24
N ILE A 137 -7.17 2.15 3.30
CA ILE A 137 -8.11 1.05 3.52
C ILE A 137 -7.39 -0.29 3.35
N LEU A 138 -7.52 -1.14 4.38
CA LEU A 138 -6.87 -2.44 4.48
C LEU A 138 -7.88 -3.53 4.83
N LYS A 139 -7.57 -4.77 4.45
CA LYS A 139 -8.26 -5.96 4.96
C LYS A 139 -7.54 -6.45 6.23
N HIS A 140 -8.29 -6.61 7.31
CA HIS A 140 -7.86 -7.18 8.58
C HIS A 140 -8.67 -8.42 8.94
N PRO A 141 -8.22 -9.26 9.91
CA PRO A 141 -9.02 -10.39 10.41
C PRO A 141 -10.42 -9.98 10.91
N VAL A 142 -10.52 -8.76 11.48
CA VAL A 142 -11.80 -8.22 12.01
C VAL A 142 -12.69 -7.58 10.93
N GLY A 143 -12.22 -7.49 9.67
CA GLY A 143 -12.98 -6.91 8.56
C GLY A 143 -12.20 -5.89 7.74
N LEU A 144 -12.90 -5.11 6.93
CA LEU A 144 -12.30 -4.02 6.16
C LEU A 144 -12.17 -2.78 7.04
N CYS A 145 -10.94 -2.29 7.18
CA CYS A 145 -10.61 -1.18 8.07
C CYS A 145 -10.11 0.03 7.31
N ALA A 146 -10.62 1.20 7.64
CA ALA A 146 -10.14 2.49 7.16
C ALA A 146 -9.39 3.23 8.27
N TYR A 147 -8.25 3.77 7.91
CA TYR A 147 -7.43 4.65 8.72
C TYR A 147 -7.43 6.04 8.09
N ASN A 148 -7.53 7.10 8.88
CA ASN A 148 -7.13 8.42 8.43
C ASN A 148 -5.63 8.40 8.12
N ALA A 149 -5.15 9.11 7.09
CA ALA A 149 -3.74 9.06 6.67
C ALA A 149 -2.77 9.47 7.79
N ARG A 150 -3.14 10.44 8.63
CA ARG A 150 -2.34 10.85 9.80
C ARG A 150 -2.25 9.73 10.84
N GLU A 151 -3.37 9.13 11.20
CA GLU A 151 -3.44 7.98 12.11
C GLU A 151 -2.60 6.81 11.57
N TYR A 152 -2.76 6.51 10.28
CA TYR A 152 -2.00 5.44 9.61
C TYR A 152 -0.49 5.66 9.73
N ASN A 153 -0.03 6.90 9.50
CA ASN A 153 1.37 7.25 9.64
C ASN A 153 1.86 7.12 11.10
N GLN A 154 1.09 7.59 12.07
CA GLN A 154 1.44 7.48 13.49
C GLN A 154 1.56 6.02 13.93
N LEU A 155 0.60 5.18 13.57
CA LEU A 155 0.62 3.75 13.87
C LEU A 155 1.78 3.01 13.20
N SER A 156 2.14 3.41 11.97
CA SER A 156 3.29 2.81 11.26
C SER A 156 4.62 3.04 12.00
N PHE A 157 4.79 4.17 12.70
CA PHE A 157 5.99 4.44 13.51
C PHE A 157 5.96 3.78 14.89
N LYS A 158 4.79 3.42 15.40
CA LYS A 158 4.62 2.71 16.67
C LYS A 158 4.63 1.19 16.52
N TYR A 159 4.78 0.66 15.32
CA TYR A 159 4.71 -0.78 15.05
C TYR A 159 5.75 -1.56 15.86
N GLY A 160 5.27 -2.52 16.69
CA GLY A 160 6.12 -3.33 17.56
C GLY A 160 6.65 -2.61 18.80
N GLY A 161 6.28 -1.36 19.04
CA GLY A 161 6.51 -0.66 20.30
C GLY A 161 5.39 -0.95 21.31
N GLU A 162 5.72 -0.97 22.59
CA GLU A 162 4.74 -0.91 23.67
C GLU A 162 4.06 0.48 23.65
N ASP A 163 2.75 0.53 23.95
CA ASP A 163 1.98 1.77 24.11
C ASP A 163 2.44 2.59 25.30
#